data_0b6caf12e491ee7f90881692e1cf7007
#
_entry.id   0b6caf12e491ee7f90881692e1cf7007
#
_cell.length_a   1.000
_cell.length_b   1.000
_cell.length_c   1.000
_cell.angle_alpha   90.00
_cell.angle_beta   90.00
_cell.angle_gamma   90.00
#
_symmetry.space_group_name_H-M   'P 1'
#
loop_
_entity.id
_entity.type
_entity.pdbx_description
1 polymer ?
#
loop_
_entity_poly.entity_id
_entity_poly.type
_entity_poly.pdbx_seq_one_letter_code
_entity_poly.pdbx_strand_id
1 'polypeptide(L)'
;MGHTEAEMHEKKDRVDDAVHAVKAAIEEGILPGGGHALLCASSNIKNDILSSSEQIGYNIVKKSLRKPFYQILENAGYDTERSTLLGINLDSNLELGWNLDTENQVNMVTEGII
;
A
#
# COMPACT_ATOMS: atom_id res chain seq x y z
N MET A 1 18.98 -27.54 -3.98
CA MET A 1 20.23 -28.23 -4.19
C MET A 1 20.58 -28.12 -5.66
N GLY A 2 21.85 -28.14 -6.04
CA GLY A 2 22.26 -27.88 -7.41
C GLY A 2 22.06 -26.44 -7.85
N HIS A 3 21.81 -25.54 -6.93
CA HIS A 3 21.66 -24.12 -7.20
C HIS A 3 23.02 -23.45 -7.31
N THR A 4 23.09 -22.39 -8.11
CA THR A 4 24.29 -21.56 -8.18
C THR A 4 24.51 -20.85 -6.84
N GLU A 5 25.73 -20.40 -6.60
CA GLU A 5 26.05 -19.60 -5.42
C GLU A 5 25.19 -18.34 -5.33
N ALA A 6 24.94 -17.69 -6.47
CA ALA A 6 24.05 -16.53 -6.55
C ALA A 6 22.61 -16.85 -6.14
N GLU A 7 22.07 -17.99 -6.56
CA GLU A 7 20.74 -18.45 -6.17
C GLU A 7 20.64 -18.75 -4.68
N MET A 8 21.69 -19.32 -4.10
CA MET A 8 21.76 -19.59 -2.66
C MET A 8 21.78 -18.30 -1.85
N HIS A 9 22.54 -17.29 -2.28
CA HIS A 9 22.56 -15.96 -1.65
C HIS A 9 21.20 -15.29 -1.73
N GLU A 10 20.53 -15.35 -2.88
CA GLU A 10 19.19 -14.79 -3.04
C GLU A 10 18.19 -15.46 -2.11
N LYS A 11 18.22 -16.79 -1.98
CA LYS A 11 17.37 -17.51 -1.05
C LYS A 11 17.61 -17.11 0.38
N LYS A 12 18.89 -16.99 0.77
CA LYS A 12 19.28 -16.55 2.12
C LYS A 12 18.72 -15.16 2.40
N ASP A 13 18.89 -14.24 1.45
CA ASP A 13 18.41 -12.86 1.60
C ASP A 13 16.90 -12.81 1.75
N ARG A 14 16.15 -13.62 1.02
CA ARG A 14 14.69 -13.71 1.15
C ARG A 14 14.26 -14.27 2.51
N VAL A 15 14.99 -15.27 3.03
CA VAL A 15 14.70 -15.79 4.37
C VAL A 15 14.99 -14.76 5.44
N ASP A 16 16.12 -14.07 5.35
CA ASP A 16 16.48 -13.01 6.30
C ASP A 16 15.44 -11.87 6.27
N ASP A 17 15.01 -11.47 5.10
CA ASP A 17 13.97 -10.44 4.93
C ASP A 17 12.65 -10.88 5.56
N ALA A 18 12.23 -12.11 5.31
CA ALA A 18 11.02 -12.67 5.90
C ALA A 18 11.09 -12.73 7.43
N VAL A 19 12.24 -13.11 8.00
CA VAL A 19 12.45 -13.16 9.44
C VAL A 19 12.34 -11.77 10.05
N HIS A 20 12.96 -10.75 9.42
CA HIS A 20 12.87 -9.37 9.88
C HIS A 20 11.43 -8.84 9.81
N ALA A 21 10.72 -9.14 8.74
CA ALA A 21 9.34 -8.74 8.58
C ALA A 21 8.43 -9.35 9.66
N VAL A 22 8.60 -10.63 9.94
CA VAL A 22 7.84 -11.33 10.99
C VAL A 22 8.13 -10.74 12.36
N LYS A 23 9.38 -10.47 12.68
CA LYS A 23 9.75 -9.84 13.95
C LYS A 23 9.11 -8.46 14.12
N ALA A 24 9.17 -7.64 13.09
CA ALA A 24 8.56 -6.32 13.09
C ALA A 24 7.04 -6.43 13.29
N ALA A 25 6.39 -7.37 12.62
CA ALA A 25 4.96 -7.60 12.75
C ALA A 25 4.55 -8.01 14.17
N ILE A 26 5.35 -8.85 14.81
CA ILE A 26 5.10 -9.26 16.20
C ILE A 26 5.25 -8.09 17.17
N GLU A 27 6.24 -7.24 16.95
CA GLU A 27 6.53 -6.12 17.84
C GLU A 27 5.56 -4.96 17.68
N GLU A 28 5.21 -4.60 16.46
CA GLU A 28 4.48 -3.36 16.17
C GLU A 28 3.13 -3.58 15.47
N GLY A 29 2.85 -4.80 15.06
CA GLY A 29 1.63 -5.12 14.32
C GLY A 29 1.79 -4.92 12.82
N ILE A 30 0.67 -5.00 12.11
CA ILE A 30 0.62 -4.95 10.65
C ILE A 30 -0.42 -3.95 10.16
N LEU A 31 -0.23 -3.50 8.93
CA LEU A 31 -1.19 -2.68 8.21
C LEU A 31 -1.48 -3.32 6.84
N PRO A 32 -2.63 -3.01 6.23
CA PRO A 32 -2.90 -3.42 4.86
C PRO A 32 -1.83 -2.94 3.89
N GLY A 33 -1.41 -3.81 2.97
CA GLY A 33 -0.45 -3.50 1.93
C GLY A 33 -1.09 -2.90 0.68
N GLY A 34 -0.39 -3.00 -0.44
CA GLY A 34 -0.89 -2.50 -1.73
C GLY A 34 -1.06 -0.99 -1.80
N GLY A 35 -0.42 -0.24 -0.93
CA GLY A 35 -0.58 1.22 -0.84
C GLY A 35 -1.90 1.65 -0.20
N HIS A 36 -2.71 0.70 0.27
CA HIS A 36 -4.05 0.96 0.79
C HIS A 36 -4.05 1.75 2.10
N ALA A 37 -3.13 1.46 3.02
CA ALA A 37 -3.04 2.17 4.30
C ALA A 37 -2.78 3.67 4.11
N LEU A 38 -1.86 4.03 3.21
CA LEU A 38 -1.59 5.44 2.89
C LEU A 38 -2.75 6.10 2.16
N LEU A 39 -3.44 5.37 1.29
CA LEU A 39 -4.63 5.85 0.61
C LEU A 39 -5.72 6.23 1.63
N CYS A 40 -5.99 5.37 2.58
CA CYS A 40 -6.93 5.63 3.68
C CYS A 40 -6.48 6.81 4.54
N ALA A 41 -5.20 6.88 4.85
CA ALA A 41 -4.63 8.00 5.60
C ALA A 41 -4.87 9.33 4.89
N SER A 42 -4.73 9.37 3.57
CA SER A 42 -4.97 10.59 2.79
C SER A 42 -6.40 11.10 2.94
N SER A 43 -7.37 10.20 3.05
CA SER A 43 -8.78 10.56 3.22
C SER A 43 -9.12 10.99 4.64
N ASN A 44 -8.32 10.56 5.61
CA ASN A 44 -8.54 10.86 7.03
C ASN A 44 -7.77 12.09 7.53
N ILE A 45 -6.91 12.67 6.71
CA ILE A 45 -6.23 13.92 7.06
C ILE A 45 -7.26 15.04 7.12
N LYS A 46 -7.38 15.66 8.28
CA LYS A 46 -8.31 16.77 8.48
C LYS A 46 -7.71 18.08 8.02
N ASN A 47 -8.51 18.83 7.29
CA ASN A 47 -8.16 20.17 6.87
C ASN A 47 -8.77 21.16 7.87
N ASP A 48 -8.07 21.39 8.97
CA ASP A 48 -8.46 22.42 9.95
C ASP A 48 -8.22 23.82 9.34
N ILE A 49 -8.42 24.87 10.12
CA ILE A 49 -8.23 26.24 9.64
C ILE A 49 -6.75 26.46 9.34
N LEU A 50 -6.40 26.35 8.07
CA LEU A 50 -5.03 26.50 7.58
C LEU A 50 -4.88 27.82 6.83
N SER A 51 -3.70 28.42 6.95
CA SER A 51 -3.31 29.56 6.09
C SER A 51 -3.16 29.11 4.65
N SER A 52 -3.09 30.06 3.70
CA SER A 52 -2.90 29.73 2.28
C SER A 52 -1.64 28.90 2.02
N SER A 53 -0.54 29.20 2.71
CA SER A 53 0.73 28.47 2.59
C SER A 53 0.60 27.07 3.15
N GLU A 54 -0.03 26.91 4.29
CA GLU A 54 -0.27 25.61 4.94
C GLU A 54 -1.18 24.73 4.09
N GLN A 55 -2.19 25.34 3.45
CA GLN A 55 -3.09 24.63 2.55
C GLN A 55 -2.35 24.02 1.36
N ILE A 56 -1.35 24.72 0.80
CA ILE A 56 -0.52 24.20 -0.28
C ILE A 56 0.26 22.95 0.20
N GLY A 57 0.90 23.04 1.36
CA GLY A 57 1.63 21.92 1.96
C GLY A 57 0.71 20.74 2.26
N TYR A 58 -0.44 20.99 2.83
CA TYR A 58 -1.47 19.97 3.09
C TYR A 58 -1.85 19.23 1.80
N ASN A 59 -2.14 19.95 0.73
CA ASN A 59 -2.52 19.33 -0.55
C ASN A 59 -1.39 18.50 -1.15
N ILE A 60 -0.15 18.95 -1.02
CA ILE A 60 1.03 18.19 -1.48
C ILE A 60 1.13 16.86 -0.75
N VAL A 61 1.04 16.87 0.58
CA VAL A 61 1.11 15.65 1.40
C VAL A 61 -0.03 14.70 1.07
N LYS A 62 -1.26 15.21 1.02
CA LYS A 62 -2.44 14.42 0.69
C LYS A 62 -2.31 13.73 -0.66
N LYS A 63 -1.87 14.45 -1.67
CA LYS A 63 -1.66 13.93 -3.02
C LYS A 63 -0.54 12.89 -3.04
N SER A 64 0.53 13.14 -2.31
CA SER A 64 1.69 12.23 -2.24
C SER A 64 1.35 10.90 -1.56
N LEU A 65 0.50 10.89 -0.56
CA LEU A 65 0.06 9.67 0.13
C LEU A 65 -0.71 8.71 -0.79
N ARG A 66 -1.33 9.22 -1.83
CA ARG A 66 -2.08 8.42 -2.80
C ARG A 66 -1.19 7.82 -3.89
N LYS A 67 0.00 8.32 -4.08
CA LYS A 67 0.93 7.91 -5.14
C LYS A 67 1.30 6.43 -5.12
N PRO A 68 1.67 5.83 -4.00
CA PRO A 68 2.04 4.41 -3.99
C PRO A 68 0.92 3.49 -4.51
N PHE A 69 -0.32 3.74 -4.11
CA PHE A 69 -1.47 2.98 -4.57
C PHE A 69 -1.64 3.09 -6.10
N TYR A 70 -1.64 4.30 -6.62
CA TYR A 70 -1.81 4.52 -8.05
C TYR A 70 -0.63 3.96 -8.87
N GLN A 71 0.59 4.03 -8.33
CA GLN A 71 1.75 3.46 -9.01
C GLN A 71 1.65 1.94 -9.12
N ILE A 72 1.17 1.28 -8.08
CA ILE A 72 0.95 -0.18 -8.09
C ILE A 72 -0.09 -0.53 -9.14
N LEU A 73 -1.20 0.21 -9.23
CA LEU A 73 -2.22 0.00 -10.26
C LEU A 73 -1.66 0.20 -11.66
N GLU A 74 -0.90 1.26 -11.87
CA GLU A 74 -0.27 1.55 -13.15
C GLU A 74 0.69 0.43 -13.57
N ASN A 75 1.50 -0.06 -12.65
CA ASN A 75 2.41 -1.17 -12.88
C ASN A 75 1.68 -2.45 -13.28
N ALA A 76 0.45 -2.63 -12.80
CA ALA A 76 -0.40 -3.76 -13.14
C ALA A 76 -1.20 -3.56 -14.45
N GLY A 77 -1.02 -2.43 -15.13
CA GLY A 77 -1.66 -2.16 -16.42
C GLY A 77 -3.01 -1.43 -16.32
N TYR A 78 -3.41 -0.98 -15.14
CA TYR A 78 -4.61 -0.16 -15.01
C TYR A 78 -4.32 1.28 -15.43
N ASP A 79 -5.27 1.91 -16.12
CA ASP A 79 -5.18 3.34 -16.38
C ASP A 79 -5.69 4.16 -15.17
N THR A 80 -5.32 5.44 -15.15
CA THR A 80 -5.64 6.32 -14.02
C THR A 80 -7.15 6.56 -13.87
N GLU A 81 -7.87 6.64 -14.99
CA GLU A 81 -9.33 6.85 -14.99
C GLU A 81 -10.06 5.63 -14.42
N ARG A 82 -9.65 4.44 -14.86
CA ARG A 82 -10.21 3.19 -14.37
C ARG A 82 -9.91 3.00 -12.88
N SER A 83 -8.73 3.34 -12.42
CA SER A 83 -8.38 3.26 -11.02
C SER A 83 -9.22 4.22 -10.16
N THR A 84 -9.58 5.37 -10.69
CA THR A 84 -10.50 6.30 -10.02
C THR A 84 -11.88 5.68 -9.84
N LEU A 85 -12.39 4.97 -10.84
CA LEU A 85 -13.66 4.26 -10.76
C LEU A 85 -13.60 3.08 -9.78
N LEU A 86 -12.51 2.34 -9.77
CA LEU A 86 -12.29 1.23 -8.85
C LEU A 86 -12.11 1.71 -7.40
N GLY A 87 -11.62 2.93 -7.23
CA GLY A 87 -11.32 3.51 -5.93
C GLY A 87 -12.49 4.14 -5.19
N ILE A 88 -13.70 4.09 -5.73
CA ILE A 88 -14.86 4.82 -5.21
C ILE A 88 -15.11 4.62 -3.72
N ASN A 89 -14.74 3.49 -3.13
CA ASN A 89 -14.91 3.24 -1.70
C ASN A 89 -13.67 2.64 -1.04
N LEU A 90 -12.55 2.55 -1.76
CA LEU A 90 -11.35 1.90 -1.24
C LEU A 90 -10.71 2.67 -0.08
N ASP A 91 -10.82 3.98 -0.10
CA ASP A 91 -10.23 4.86 0.91
C ASP A 91 -11.12 5.07 2.14
N SER A 92 -12.34 4.55 2.14
CA SER A 92 -13.28 4.69 3.26
C SER A 92 -13.13 3.62 4.34
N ASN A 93 -12.47 2.51 4.04
CA ASN A 93 -12.30 1.39 4.97
C ASN A 93 -10.87 0.85 4.90
N LEU A 94 -10.15 0.96 6.01
CA LEU A 94 -8.76 0.50 6.10
C LEU A 94 -8.60 -1.00 5.81
N GLU A 95 -9.56 -1.81 6.17
CA GLU A 95 -9.47 -3.26 6.01
C GLU A 95 -9.78 -3.74 4.60
N LEU A 96 -10.63 -3.03 3.87
CA LEU A 96 -11.08 -3.41 2.52
C LEU A 96 -10.26 -2.68 1.45
N GLY A 97 -9.37 -3.39 0.82
CA GLY A 97 -8.56 -2.88 -0.29
C GLY A 97 -8.81 -3.66 -1.57
N TRP A 98 -7.93 -3.48 -2.54
CA TRP A 98 -8.05 -4.08 -3.85
C TRP A 98 -6.99 -5.16 -4.06
N ASN A 99 -7.43 -6.37 -4.41
CA ASN A 99 -6.53 -7.46 -4.81
C ASN A 99 -6.40 -7.44 -6.33
N LEU A 100 -5.20 -7.13 -6.82
CA LEU A 100 -4.92 -7.04 -8.26
C LEU A 100 -4.98 -8.39 -8.97
N ASP A 101 -4.67 -9.47 -8.26
CA ASP A 101 -4.67 -10.81 -8.86
C ASP A 101 -6.09 -11.30 -9.14
N THR A 102 -7.01 -11.04 -8.22
CA THR A 102 -8.42 -11.46 -8.36
C THR A 102 -9.31 -10.36 -8.89
N GLU A 103 -8.82 -9.14 -9.01
CA GLU A 103 -9.56 -7.95 -9.45
C GLU A 103 -10.83 -7.70 -8.63
N ASN A 104 -10.74 -7.93 -7.32
CA ASN A 104 -11.85 -7.77 -6.38
C ASN A 104 -11.45 -6.94 -5.17
N GLN A 105 -12.45 -6.32 -4.55
CA GLN A 105 -12.30 -5.70 -3.24
C GLN A 105 -12.29 -6.80 -2.17
N VAL A 106 -11.24 -6.85 -1.37
CA VAL A 106 -11.02 -7.89 -0.37
C VAL A 106 -10.55 -7.30 0.95
N ASN A 107 -10.70 -8.08 2.04
CA ASN A 107 -10.04 -7.75 3.30
C ASN A 107 -8.54 -8.03 3.14
N MET A 108 -7.73 -6.99 3.11
CA MET A 108 -6.31 -7.08 2.80
C MET A 108 -5.53 -7.93 3.81
N VAL A 109 -5.84 -7.80 5.08
CA VAL A 109 -5.15 -8.57 6.13
C VAL A 109 -5.49 -10.05 6.03
N THR A 110 -6.76 -10.38 5.82
CA THR A 110 -7.21 -11.78 5.66
C THR A 110 -6.59 -12.44 4.43
N GLU A 111 -6.44 -11.70 3.35
CA GLU A 111 -5.81 -12.18 2.11
C GLU A 111 -4.27 -12.19 2.17
N GLY A 112 -3.69 -11.72 3.28
CA GLY A 112 -2.24 -11.69 3.44
C GLY A 112 -1.53 -10.57 2.68
N ILE A 113 -2.26 -9.56 2.22
CA ILE A 113 -1.69 -8.38 1.57
C ILE A 113 -1.39 -7.33 2.64
N ILE A 114 -0.20 -7.43 3.18
CA ILE A 114 0.24 -6.62 4.33
C ILE A 114 1.55 -5.92 4.04
#